data_bcd4e2ae3ceabf1ec24044d9f6f504fb
#
_entry.id   bcd4e2ae3ceabf1ec24044d9f6f504fb
#
_cell.length_a   1.000
_cell.length_b   1.000
_cell.length_c   1.000
_cell.angle_alpha   90.00
_cell.angle_beta   90.00
_cell.angle_gamma   90.00
#
_symmetry.space_group_name_H-M   'P 1'
#
loop_
_entity.id
_entity.type
_entity.pdbx_description
1 polymer ?
#
loop_
_entity_poly.entity_id
_entity_poly.type
_entity_poly.pdbx_seq_one_letter_code
_entity_poly.pdbx_strand_id
1 'polypeptide(L)'
;MTTVFMIIGAAVLIFLAVLLIRAAMFTPKPERERSQETVELNEEKIVKDMQEMIRCKTISYNDDSLIDKREFLKFRELLPEMYPKIHETCERTFHGVNGILYCWRGKHEGDPIVLMSHYDVVPVEESQWEKPAFDGIVEDGDRKSVV
;
A
#
# COMPACT_ATOMS: atom_id res chain seq x y z
N MET A 1 -28.49 -42.66 2.08
CA MET A 1 -27.37 -41.89 1.52
C MET A 1 -27.77 -41.05 0.31
N THR A 2 -28.49 -41.58 -0.67
CA THR A 2 -28.91 -40.88 -1.90
C THR A 2 -29.71 -39.60 -1.63
N THR A 3 -30.64 -39.64 -0.68
CA THR A 3 -31.48 -38.48 -0.30
C THR A 3 -30.65 -37.32 0.27
N VAL A 4 -29.60 -37.62 1.07
CA VAL A 4 -28.71 -36.60 1.65
C VAL A 4 -27.89 -35.89 0.55
N PHE A 5 -27.35 -36.67 -0.41
CA PHE A 5 -26.65 -36.12 -1.55
C PHE A 5 -27.54 -35.25 -2.45
N MET A 6 -28.81 -35.64 -2.63
CA MET A 6 -29.80 -34.84 -3.37
C MET A 6 -30.09 -33.49 -2.68
N ILE A 7 -30.24 -33.50 -1.34
CA ILE A 7 -30.46 -32.26 -0.56
C ILE A 7 -29.27 -31.35 -0.62
N ILE A 8 -28.04 -31.88 -0.49
CA ILE A 8 -26.81 -31.09 -0.59
C ILE A 8 -26.68 -30.51 -2.02
N GLY A 9 -26.93 -31.32 -3.04
CA GLY A 9 -26.90 -30.87 -4.43
C GLY A 9 -27.89 -29.75 -4.70
N ALA A 10 -29.13 -29.87 -4.21
CA ALA A 10 -30.14 -28.81 -4.33
C ALA A 10 -29.73 -27.53 -3.58
N ALA A 11 -29.17 -27.64 -2.38
CA ALA A 11 -28.67 -26.48 -1.62
C ALA A 11 -27.54 -25.75 -2.33
N VAL A 12 -26.60 -26.49 -2.93
CA VAL A 12 -25.51 -25.89 -3.74
C VAL A 12 -26.06 -25.18 -4.97
N LEU A 13 -27.01 -25.78 -5.67
CA LEU A 13 -27.63 -25.15 -6.85
C LEU A 13 -28.37 -23.86 -6.49
N ILE A 14 -29.12 -23.85 -5.40
CA ILE A 14 -29.81 -22.66 -4.89
C ILE A 14 -28.78 -21.57 -4.53
N PHE A 15 -27.72 -21.93 -3.83
CA PHE A 15 -26.66 -21.01 -3.46
C PHE A 15 -25.99 -20.38 -4.69
N LEU A 16 -25.66 -21.18 -5.69
CA LEU A 16 -25.09 -20.69 -6.95
C LEU A 16 -26.06 -19.78 -7.71
N ALA A 17 -27.35 -20.14 -7.77
CA ALA A 17 -28.37 -19.31 -8.38
C ALA A 17 -28.49 -17.94 -7.68
N VAL A 18 -28.47 -17.90 -6.36
CA VAL A 18 -28.49 -16.65 -5.57
C VAL A 18 -27.26 -15.81 -5.86
N LEU A 19 -26.06 -16.41 -5.93
CA LEU A 19 -24.83 -15.69 -6.26
C LEU A 19 -24.89 -15.08 -7.65
N LEU A 20 -25.35 -15.83 -8.65
CA LEU A 20 -25.49 -15.36 -10.05
C LEU A 20 -26.50 -14.22 -10.16
N ILE A 21 -27.66 -14.34 -9.49
CA ILE A 21 -28.68 -13.29 -9.47
C ILE A 21 -28.10 -12.01 -8.83
N ARG A 22 -27.43 -12.13 -7.68
CA ARG A 22 -26.81 -10.98 -7.00
C ARG A 22 -25.70 -10.34 -7.85
N ALA A 23 -24.91 -11.15 -8.54
CA ALA A 23 -23.89 -10.64 -9.46
C ALA A 23 -24.52 -9.90 -10.66
N ALA A 24 -25.57 -10.45 -11.25
CA ALA A 24 -26.29 -9.82 -12.36
C ALA A 24 -27.00 -8.51 -11.97
N MET A 25 -27.49 -8.44 -10.72
CA MET A 25 -28.14 -7.25 -10.16
C MET A 25 -27.15 -6.24 -9.59
N PHE A 26 -25.86 -6.57 -9.53
CA PHE A 26 -24.85 -5.66 -9.02
C PHE A 26 -24.64 -4.49 -9.99
N THR A 27 -25.13 -3.34 -9.59
CA THR A 27 -24.87 -2.09 -10.29
C THR A 27 -23.83 -1.31 -9.49
N PRO A 28 -22.62 -1.09 -10.02
CA PRO A 28 -21.63 -0.25 -9.35
C PRO A 28 -22.21 1.13 -9.11
N LYS A 29 -21.88 1.74 -7.97
CA LYS A 29 -22.23 3.15 -7.76
C LYS A 29 -21.63 3.98 -8.90
N PRO A 30 -22.38 4.94 -9.48
CA PRO A 30 -21.83 5.81 -10.51
C PRO A 30 -20.56 6.47 -9.96
N GLU A 31 -19.53 6.47 -10.79
CA GLU A 31 -18.27 7.14 -10.45
C GLU A 31 -18.58 8.61 -10.20
N ARG A 32 -18.17 9.15 -9.05
CA ARG A 32 -18.32 10.58 -8.80
C ARG A 32 -17.55 11.31 -9.89
N GLU A 33 -18.13 12.38 -10.41
CA GLU A 33 -17.40 13.28 -11.33
C GLU A 33 -16.08 13.65 -10.65
N ARG A 34 -14.99 13.28 -11.31
CA ARG A 34 -13.66 13.64 -10.83
C ARG A 34 -13.54 15.16 -10.93
N SER A 35 -13.02 15.78 -9.89
CA SER A 35 -12.60 17.18 -9.97
C SER A 35 -11.69 17.32 -11.20
N GLN A 36 -11.95 18.32 -12.03
CA GLN A 36 -11.09 18.63 -13.18
C GLN A 36 -9.86 19.45 -12.76
N GLU A 37 -9.64 19.64 -11.46
CA GLU A 37 -8.42 20.25 -10.96
C GLU A 37 -7.24 19.36 -11.28
N THR A 38 -6.42 19.82 -12.20
CA THR A 38 -5.11 19.22 -12.49
C THR A 38 -4.09 19.76 -11.51
N VAL A 39 -3.51 18.86 -10.73
CA VAL A 39 -2.37 19.20 -9.87
C VAL A 39 -1.09 19.02 -10.68
N GLU A 40 -0.30 20.07 -10.81
CA GLU A 40 1.04 19.95 -11.40
C GLU A 40 1.93 19.13 -10.47
N LEU A 41 2.43 18.03 -10.99
CA LEU A 41 3.33 17.13 -10.26
C LEU A 41 4.77 17.33 -10.77
N ASN A 42 5.70 17.42 -9.85
CA ASN A 42 7.12 17.36 -10.18
C ASN A 42 7.55 15.88 -10.29
N GLU A 43 7.44 15.32 -11.48
CA GLU A 43 7.71 13.91 -11.75
C GLU A 43 9.15 13.51 -11.40
N GLU A 44 10.13 14.36 -11.71
CA GLU A 44 11.54 14.11 -11.39
C GLU A 44 11.75 13.98 -9.88
N LYS A 45 11.12 14.89 -9.11
CA LYS A 45 11.20 14.82 -7.65
C LYS A 45 10.53 13.55 -7.12
N ILE A 46 9.37 13.18 -7.64
CA ILE A 46 8.64 11.97 -7.22
C ILE A 46 9.51 10.72 -7.45
N VAL A 47 10.13 10.61 -8.63
CA VAL A 47 11.01 9.49 -8.95
C VAL A 47 12.21 9.46 -8.02
N LYS A 48 12.86 10.60 -7.79
CA LYS A 48 14.02 10.70 -6.89
C LYS A 48 13.65 10.34 -5.45
N ASP A 49 12.54 10.85 -4.94
CA ASP A 49 12.06 10.56 -3.60
C ASP A 49 11.79 9.06 -3.43
N MET A 50 11.14 8.44 -4.43
CA MET A 50 10.90 7.00 -4.43
C MET A 50 12.22 6.19 -4.43
N GLN A 51 13.20 6.61 -5.23
CA GLN A 51 14.52 5.96 -5.25
C GLN A 51 15.19 5.99 -3.87
N GLU A 52 15.16 7.15 -3.18
CA GLU A 52 15.73 7.27 -1.84
C GLU A 52 14.97 6.41 -0.80
N MET A 53 13.65 6.33 -0.92
CA MET A 53 12.84 5.46 -0.06
C MET A 53 13.19 3.97 -0.27
N ILE A 54 13.37 3.54 -1.52
CA ILE A 54 13.77 2.16 -1.86
C ILE A 54 15.15 1.80 -1.31
N ARG A 55 16.08 2.76 -1.27
CA ARG A 55 17.42 2.55 -0.71
C ARG A 55 17.43 2.33 0.81
N CYS A 56 16.30 2.55 1.48
CA CYS A 56 16.10 2.11 2.85
C CYS A 56 15.66 0.63 2.83
N LYS A 57 16.54 -0.26 3.27
CA LYS A 57 16.29 -1.72 3.25
C LYS A 57 15.32 -2.13 4.37
N THR A 58 14.08 -1.68 4.28
CA THR A 58 13.04 -1.93 5.29
C THR A 58 12.49 -3.36 5.20
N ILE A 59 13.36 -4.34 5.27
CA ILE A 59 13.00 -5.75 5.12
C ILE A 59 12.32 -6.26 6.37
N SER A 60 11.13 -6.84 6.21
CA SER A 60 10.39 -7.53 7.26
C SER A 60 10.62 -9.04 7.18
N TYR A 61 10.70 -9.65 8.36
CA TYR A 61 10.83 -11.09 8.54
C TYR A 61 9.77 -11.58 9.53
N ASN A 62 9.40 -12.86 9.44
CA ASN A 62 8.56 -13.50 10.45
C ASN A 62 9.24 -13.57 11.83
N ASP A 63 10.56 -13.54 11.87
CA ASP A 63 11.37 -13.44 13.07
C ASP A 63 11.86 -12.00 13.23
N ASP A 64 11.30 -11.29 14.18
CA ASP A 64 11.61 -9.89 14.48
C ASP A 64 13.11 -9.66 14.83
N SER A 65 13.81 -10.71 15.25
CA SER A 65 15.25 -10.62 15.58
C SER A 65 16.14 -10.40 14.35
N LEU A 66 15.62 -10.71 13.16
CA LEU A 66 16.30 -10.53 11.86
C LEU A 66 16.10 -9.14 11.27
N ILE A 67 15.17 -8.34 11.83
CA ILE A 67 14.84 -7.02 11.31
C ILE A 67 15.93 -6.01 11.65
N ASP A 68 16.52 -5.37 10.62
CA ASP A 68 17.43 -4.25 10.85
C ASP A 68 16.65 -2.96 11.14
N LYS A 69 16.46 -2.68 12.42
CA LYS A 69 15.72 -1.50 12.89
C LYS A 69 16.34 -0.16 12.44
N ARG A 70 17.64 -0.14 12.07
CA ARG A 70 18.30 1.08 11.60
C ARG A 70 17.77 1.52 10.24
N GLU A 71 17.45 0.56 9.37
CA GLU A 71 16.88 0.87 8.05
C GLU A 71 15.47 1.46 8.16
N PHE A 72 14.67 0.98 9.12
CA PHE A 72 13.36 1.58 9.43
C PHE A 72 13.49 2.99 10.04
N LEU A 73 14.48 3.22 10.90
CA LEU A 73 14.76 4.55 11.44
C LEU A 73 15.21 5.50 10.33
N LYS A 74 16.14 5.06 9.47
CA LYS A 74 16.59 5.82 8.30
C LYS A 74 15.41 6.26 7.42
N PHE A 75 14.50 5.35 7.10
CA PHE A 75 13.30 5.68 6.35
C PHE A 75 12.44 6.75 7.05
N ARG A 76 12.25 6.62 8.37
CA ARG A 76 11.45 7.57 9.18
C ARG A 76 12.08 8.96 9.27
N GLU A 77 13.40 9.04 9.26
CA GLU A 77 14.15 10.31 9.27
C GLU A 77 14.16 10.97 7.89
N LEU A 78 14.13 10.19 6.82
CA LEU A 78 14.06 10.67 5.45
C LEU A 78 12.75 11.41 5.14
N LEU A 79 11.62 10.96 5.68
CA LEU A 79 10.30 11.52 5.38
C LEU A 79 10.15 13.02 5.68
N PRO A 80 10.61 13.57 6.83
CA PRO A 80 10.55 15.01 7.09
C PRO A 80 11.40 15.85 6.11
N GLU A 81 12.52 15.32 5.66
CA GLU A 81 13.38 16.00 4.71
C GLU A 81 12.73 16.07 3.31
N MET A 82 12.09 14.99 2.90
CA MET A 82 11.40 14.90 1.60
C MET A 82 10.09 15.67 1.57
N TYR A 83 9.32 15.61 2.65
CA TYR A 83 7.96 16.12 2.74
C TYR A 83 7.75 17.08 3.92
N PRO A 84 8.50 18.20 3.98
CA PRO A 84 8.43 19.13 5.12
C PRO A 84 7.01 19.68 5.36
N LYS A 85 6.26 19.98 4.29
CA LYS A 85 4.89 20.51 4.41
C LYS A 85 3.94 19.54 5.10
N ILE A 86 4.10 18.24 4.91
CA ILE A 86 3.30 17.21 5.59
C ILE A 86 3.63 17.26 7.09
N HIS A 87 4.91 17.37 7.43
CA HIS A 87 5.36 17.41 8.82
C HIS A 87 5.02 18.72 9.55
N GLU A 88 4.86 19.80 8.83
CA GLU A 88 4.36 21.07 9.36
C GLU A 88 2.84 21.06 9.59
N THR A 89 2.09 20.31 8.77
CA THR A 89 0.63 20.35 8.73
C THR A 89 -0.03 19.23 9.52
N CYS A 90 0.60 18.03 9.52
CA CYS A 90 0.05 16.82 10.12
C CYS A 90 0.70 16.52 11.47
N GLU A 91 -0.12 16.06 12.41
CA GLU A 91 0.37 15.46 13.64
C GLU A 91 0.91 14.06 13.33
N ARG A 92 2.19 13.82 13.64
CA ARG A 92 2.84 12.53 13.43
C ARG A 92 2.96 11.75 14.72
N THR A 93 2.47 10.53 14.74
CA THR A 93 2.61 9.59 15.86
C THR A 93 3.16 8.25 15.39
N PHE A 94 3.77 7.50 16.31
CA PHE A 94 4.34 6.19 16.03
C PHE A 94 3.57 5.13 16.80
N HIS A 95 3.28 4.01 16.13
CA HIS A 95 2.51 2.90 16.66
C HIS A 95 3.27 1.60 16.51
N GLY A 96 3.37 0.83 17.59
CA GLY A 96 4.20 -0.38 17.61
C GLY A 96 5.66 -0.09 17.27
N VAL A 97 6.32 -1.02 16.59
CA VAL A 97 7.74 -0.90 16.25
C VAL A 97 7.94 0.01 15.04
N ASN A 98 7.15 -0.14 14.00
CA ASN A 98 7.39 0.50 12.70
C ASN A 98 6.19 1.32 12.17
N GLY A 99 5.03 1.32 12.84
CA GLY A 99 3.86 2.07 12.39
C GLY A 99 4.08 3.58 12.46
N ILE A 100 3.72 4.29 11.38
CA ILE A 100 3.75 5.74 11.28
C ILE A 100 2.34 6.21 10.96
N LEU A 101 1.79 7.09 11.77
CA LEU A 101 0.48 7.68 11.52
C LEU A 101 0.62 9.19 11.38
N TYR A 102 0.09 9.72 10.30
CA TYR A 102 -0.08 11.15 10.07
C TYR A 102 -1.55 11.51 10.17
N CYS A 103 -1.90 12.40 11.07
CA CYS A 103 -3.25 12.92 11.22
C CYS A 103 -3.33 14.33 10.62
N TRP A 104 -4.04 14.45 9.50
CA TRP A 104 -4.36 15.74 8.91
C TRP A 104 -5.79 16.11 9.31
N ARG A 105 -5.91 17.13 10.15
CA ARG A 105 -7.23 17.58 10.61
C ARG A 105 -7.98 18.28 9.48
N GLY A 106 -9.17 17.77 9.20
CA GLY A 106 -10.09 18.38 8.24
C GLY A 106 -10.62 19.74 8.69
N LYS A 107 -11.17 20.50 7.75
CA LYS A 107 -11.83 21.79 8.03
C LYS A 107 -13.18 21.64 8.71
N HIS A 108 -13.80 20.48 8.60
CA HIS A 108 -15.13 20.18 9.11
C HIS A 108 -15.08 18.91 9.97
N GLU A 109 -15.97 18.85 10.95
CA GLU A 109 -16.20 17.62 11.70
C GLU A 109 -16.87 16.57 10.79
N GLY A 110 -16.48 15.32 10.93
CA GLY A 110 -17.02 14.20 10.15
C GLY A 110 -16.21 12.94 10.37
N ASP A 111 -16.65 11.88 9.73
CA ASP A 111 -15.92 10.61 9.78
C ASP A 111 -14.55 10.74 9.09
N PRO A 112 -13.49 10.19 9.70
CA PRO A 112 -12.17 10.24 9.13
C PRO A 112 -12.06 9.34 7.89
N ILE A 113 -11.24 9.78 6.93
CA ILE A 113 -10.78 8.95 5.83
C ILE A 113 -9.41 8.41 6.21
N VAL A 114 -9.22 7.10 6.10
CA VAL A 114 -7.93 6.46 6.33
C VAL A 114 -7.32 6.06 5.00
N LEU A 115 -6.14 6.59 4.70
CA LEU A 115 -5.29 6.15 3.59
C LEU A 115 -4.17 5.32 4.19
N MET A 116 -3.99 4.11 3.71
CA MET A 116 -3.03 3.15 4.26
C MET A 116 -2.11 2.63 3.17
N SER A 117 -0.82 2.57 3.50
CA SER A 117 0.20 1.94 2.68
C SER A 117 1.23 1.28 3.60
N HIS A 118 1.88 0.23 3.14
CA HIS A 118 3.03 -0.33 3.83
C HIS A 118 4.33 0.15 3.16
N TYR A 119 5.40 0.19 3.93
CA TYR A 119 6.74 0.58 3.47
C TYR A 119 7.81 -0.47 3.76
N ASP A 120 7.41 -1.54 4.41
CA ASP A 120 8.25 -2.72 4.55
C ASP A 120 8.20 -3.56 3.27
N VAL A 121 9.28 -4.27 3.02
CA VAL A 121 9.47 -5.13 1.85
C VAL A 121 9.86 -6.54 2.27
N VAL A 122 9.66 -7.49 1.37
CA VAL A 122 10.06 -8.88 1.58
C VAL A 122 11.58 -9.04 1.42
N PRO A 123 12.20 -10.07 2.04
CA PRO A 123 13.57 -10.43 1.77
C PRO A 123 13.79 -10.77 0.30
N VAL A 124 14.94 -10.39 -0.23
CA VAL A 124 15.34 -10.67 -1.61
C VAL A 124 16.57 -11.57 -1.64
N GLU A 125 16.65 -12.39 -2.67
CA GLU A 125 17.86 -13.13 -3.00
C GLU A 125 18.58 -12.38 -4.11
N GLU A 126 19.55 -11.54 -3.74
CA GLU A 126 20.26 -10.62 -4.64
C GLU A 126 20.85 -11.31 -5.88
N SER A 127 21.22 -12.60 -5.75
CA SER A 127 21.77 -13.40 -6.85
C SER A 127 20.78 -13.66 -7.98
N GLN A 128 19.47 -13.49 -7.73
CA GLN A 128 18.40 -13.68 -8.72
C GLN A 128 17.99 -12.38 -9.41
N TRP A 129 18.59 -11.25 -9.01
CA TRP A 129 18.28 -9.95 -9.59
C TRP A 129 19.32 -9.54 -10.62
N GLU A 130 18.86 -9.03 -11.76
CA GLU A 130 19.77 -8.48 -12.81
C GLU A 130 20.45 -7.20 -12.37
N LYS A 131 19.79 -6.43 -11.52
CA LYS A 131 20.26 -5.17 -10.93
C LYS A 131 20.13 -5.24 -9.41
N PRO A 132 20.93 -4.49 -8.65
CA PRO A 132 20.78 -4.47 -7.19
C PRO A 132 19.36 -4.07 -6.79
N ALA A 133 18.71 -4.92 -5.98
CA ALA A 133 17.29 -4.81 -5.69
C ALA A 133 16.89 -3.50 -4.98
N PHE A 134 17.81 -2.92 -4.18
CA PHE A 134 17.57 -1.73 -3.37
C PHE A 134 18.21 -0.44 -3.91
N ASP A 135 18.76 -0.44 -5.12
CA ASP A 135 19.40 0.77 -5.67
C ASP A 135 18.41 1.78 -6.24
N GLY A 136 17.13 1.41 -6.34
CA GLY A 136 16.10 2.28 -6.90
C GLY A 136 16.36 2.66 -8.36
N ILE A 137 16.84 1.71 -9.16
CA ILE A 137 17.21 1.92 -10.57
C ILE A 137 15.96 2.16 -11.41
N VAL A 138 16.00 3.17 -12.26
CA VAL A 138 14.97 3.45 -13.28
C VAL A 138 15.65 3.40 -14.65
N GLU A 139 15.16 2.55 -15.55
CA GLU A 139 15.64 2.41 -16.93
C GLU A 139 14.43 2.44 -17.86
N ASP A 140 14.49 3.24 -18.92
CA ASP A 140 13.43 3.36 -19.94
C ASP A 140 12.02 3.61 -19.37
N GLY A 141 11.95 4.36 -18.26
CA GLY A 141 10.70 4.62 -17.57
C GLY A 141 10.18 3.45 -16.71
N ASP A 142 10.93 2.35 -16.64
CA ASP A 142 10.59 1.19 -15.81
C ASP A 142 11.47 1.12 -14.55
N ARG A 143 10.85 0.73 -13.45
CA ARG A 143 11.52 0.58 -12.16
C ARG A 143 12.09 -0.83 -12.00
N LYS A 144 13.40 -0.93 -11.81
CA LYS A 144 14.16 -2.17 -11.64
C LYS A 144 14.56 -2.38 -10.18
N SER A 145 13.61 -2.36 -9.27
CA SER A 145 13.89 -2.46 -7.83
C SER A 145 12.74 -3.07 -7.04
N VAL A 146 13.06 -3.53 -5.83
CA VAL A 146 12.09 -4.06 -4.85
C VAL A 146 11.11 -2.99 -4.42
N VAL A 147 9.85 -3.37 -4.32
CA VAL A 147 8.76 -2.59 -3.67
C VAL A 147 7.87 -3.51 -2.89
#